data_e9ba7a99bec6d681a350e5de71eabf02
#
_entry.id   e9ba7a99bec6d681a350e5de71eabf02
#
_cell.length_a   1.000
_cell.length_b   1.000
_cell.length_c   1.000
_cell.angle_alpha   90.00
_cell.angle_beta   90.00
_cell.angle_gamma   90.00
#
_symmetry.space_group_name_H-M   'P 1'
#
loop_
_entity.id
_entity.type
_entity.pdbx_description
1 polymer ?
#
loop_
_entity_poly.entity_id
_entity_poly.type
_entity_poly.pdbx_seq_one_letter_code
_entity_poly.pdbx_strand_id
1 'polypeptide(L)'
;MERLINHKNVYRNIKNLLENENDVDRIVKRLIQYHFVLKNPDAEQIKEKKKELFADVINVYSKIAFYLLTRLNCYEYDYEIERAGFELSAFCFEIISKNGDLTDEDIEESKLLSAICYTLANNSANSIVMAHEMCDEKYEIYKLFFERNFKKIIYNNTWQIDDISTAVKKMAYSLVYKENFEEEIEYNNHILQKLRNNDDGQLYYFRLLTKAYQRMSDNSIRRLINAFPDLTKFVNVLTQKEKVYELWEAQKNVTDRLNDALDSAKISYISLPTSAGKTLLAELILYFYVTQNSGVQLYIVPSLALENGEEYTCKRISKSSCTCVEQR
;
A
#
# COMPACT_ATOMS: atom_id res chain seq x y z
N MET A 1 32.06 -15.12 1.72
CA MET A 1 31.92 -15.16 0.27
C MET A 1 30.86 -16.16 -0.21
N GLU A 2 30.81 -17.40 0.30
CA GLU A 2 29.77 -18.40 -0.04
C GLU A 2 28.32 -17.97 0.20
N ARG A 3 28.02 -17.25 1.31
CA ARG A 3 26.67 -16.72 1.57
C ARG A 3 26.21 -15.68 0.55
N LEU A 4 27.11 -14.83 0.05
CA LEU A 4 26.82 -13.81 -0.98
C LEU A 4 26.55 -14.43 -2.36
N ILE A 5 27.25 -15.52 -2.71
CA ILE A 5 27.04 -16.25 -3.97
C ILE A 5 25.68 -16.95 -3.96
N ASN A 6 25.27 -17.50 -2.81
CA ASN A 6 23.97 -18.14 -2.65
C ASN A 6 22.81 -17.13 -2.82
N HIS A 7 22.95 -15.90 -2.31
CA HIS A 7 21.94 -14.85 -2.44
C HIS A 7 21.71 -14.44 -3.91
N LYS A 8 22.75 -14.25 -4.71
CA LYS A 8 22.63 -13.93 -6.15
C LYS A 8 21.93 -15.03 -6.94
N ASN A 9 22.23 -16.29 -6.64
CA ASN A 9 21.60 -17.45 -7.31
C ASN A 9 20.12 -17.58 -6.93
N VAL A 10 19.78 -17.41 -5.67
CA VAL A 10 18.38 -17.45 -5.20
C VAL A 10 17.58 -16.33 -5.86
N TYR A 11 18.12 -15.11 -5.94
CA TYR A 11 17.43 -14.00 -6.62
C TYR A 11 17.23 -14.27 -8.10
N ARG A 12 18.25 -14.75 -8.80
CA ARG A 12 18.10 -15.08 -10.22
C ARG A 12 17.01 -16.13 -10.44
N ASN A 13 16.92 -17.12 -9.57
CA ASN A 13 15.90 -18.15 -9.64
C ASN A 13 14.49 -17.58 -9.36
N ILE A 14 14.37 -16.67 -8.40
CA ILE A 14 13.10 -15.99 -8.12
C ILE A 14 12.72 -15.06 -9.28
N LYS A 15 13.66 -14.30 -9.82
CA LYS A 15 13.47 -13.46 -10.99
C LYS A 15 12.96 -14.29 -12.18
N ASN A 16 13.65 -15.38 -12.52
CA ASN A 16 13.25 -16.26 -13.61
C ASN A 16 11.85 -16.87 -13.39
N LEU A 17 11.50 -17.18 -12.13
CA LEU A 17 10.19 -17.71 -11.77
C LEU A 17 9.10 -16.66 -11.94
N LEU A 18 9.34 -15.41 -11.56
CA LEU A 18 8.38 -14.32 -11.68
C LEU A 18 8.23 -13.79 -13.11
N GLU A 19 9.27 -13.92 -13.95
CA GLU A 19 9.22 -13.60 -15.37
C GLU A 19 8.48 -14.67 -16.20
N ASN A 20 8.28 -15.87 -15.63
CA ASN A 20 7.57 -16.96 -16.31
C ASN A 20 6.11 -17.02 -15.86
N GLU A 21 5.20 -16.48 -16.66
CA GLU A 21 3.76 -16.45 -16.38
C GLU A 21 3.18 -17.84 -16.04
N ASN A 22 3.65 -18.90 -16.71
CA ASN A 22 3.19 -20.26 -16.45
C ASN A 22 3.56 -20.76 -15.04
N ASP A 23 4.72 -20.35 -14.52
CA ASP A 23 5.14 -20.71 -13.18
C ASP A 23 4.36 -19.91 -12.13
N VAL A 24 4.14 -18.62 -12.35
CA VAL A 24 3.28 -17.79 -11.48
C VAL A 24 1.86 -18.34 -11.45
N ASP A 25 1.26 -18.65 -12.60
CA ASP A 25 -0.08 -19.25 -12.68
C ASP A 25 -0.18 -20.57 -11.92
N ARG A 26 0.85 -21.42 -12.02
CA ARG A 26 0.90 -22.68 -11.27
C ARG A 26 0.93 -22.45 -9.77
N ILE A 27 1.67 -21.45 -9.32
CA ILE A 27 1.73 -21.03 -7.91
C ILE A 27 0.36 -20.55 -7.43
N VAL A 28 -0.23 -19.61 -8.14
CA VAL A 28 -1.54 -19.06 -7.81
C VAL A 28 -2.60 -20.16 -7.76
N LYS A 29 -2.62 -21.08 -8.73
CA LYS A 29 -3.52 -22.24 -8.71
C LYS A 29 -3.34 -23.12 -7.48
N ARG A 30 -2.09 -23.37 -7.05
CA ARG A 30 -1.83 -24.14 -5.81
C ARG A 30 -2.28 -23.41 -4.56
N LEU A 31 -2.07 -22.08 -4.48
CA LEU A 31 -2.55 -21.28 -3.38
C LEU A 31 -4.10 -21.28 -3.30
N ILE A 32 -4.77 -21.15 -4.43
CA ILE A 32 -6.25 -21.23 -4.51
C ILE A 32 -6.73 -22.62 -4.07
N GLN A 33 -6.08 -23.68 -4.52
CA GLN A 33 -6.41 -25.06 -4.09
C GLN A 33 -6.22 -25.22 -2.58
N TYR A 34 -5.14 -24.70 -2.01
CA TYR A 34 -4.88 -24.73 -0.58
C TYR A 34 -5.96 -23.95 0.20
N HIS A 35 -6.32 -22.76 -0.24
CA HIS A 35 -7.39 -21.97 0.33
C HIS A 35 -8.74 -22.72 0.31
N PHE A 36 -9.05 -23.40 -0.81
CA PHE A 36 -10.26 -24.22 -0.90
C PHE A 36 -10.24 -25.40 0.10
N VAL A 37 -9.10 -26.05 0.27
CA VAL A 37 -8.90 -27.12 1.24
C VAL A 37 -9.06 -26.64 2.68
N LEU A 38 -8.58 -25.43 3.00
CA LEU A 38 -8.76 -24.82 4.33
C LEU A 38 -10.24 -24.55 4.67
N LYS A 39 -11.04 -24.19 3.66
CA LYS A 39 -12.49 -23.94 3.85
C LYS A 39 -13.34 -25.19 3.98
N ASN A 40 -12.81 -26.37 3.62
CA ASN A 40 -13.55 -27.63 3.60
C ASN A 40 -12.78 -28.72 4.39
N PRO A 41 -12.67 -28.61 5.72
CA PRO A 41 -11.76 -29.44 6.52
C PRO A 41 -12.21 -30.90 6.70
N ASP A 42 -13.47 -31.25 6.38
CA ASP A 42 -14.11 -32.50 6.83
C ASP A 42 -13.87 -33.74 5.94
N ALA A 43 -13.20 -33.62 4.80
CA ALA A 43 -12.93 -34.76 3.96
C ALA A 43 -11.55 -35.37 4.28
N GLU A 44 -11.50 -36.66 4.67
CA GLU A 44 -10.23 -37.36 5.01
C GLU A 44 -9.19 -37.29 3.90
N GLN A 45 -9.59 -37.41 2.64
CA GLN A 45 -8.71 -37.23 1.47
C GLN A 45 -8.10 -35.83 1.37
N ILE A 46 -8.69 -34.84 2.02
CA ILE A 46 -8.25 -33.44 2.04
C ILE A 46 -7.12 -33.24 3.06
N LYS A 47 -7.07 -34.01 4.16
CA LYS A 47 -6.05 -33.86 5.21
C LYS A 47 -4.64 -34.17 4.73
N GLU A 48 -4.47 -35.23 3.94
CA GLU A 48 -3.14 -35.56 3.35
C GLU A 48 -2.73 -34.49 2.32
N LYS A 49 -3.65 -34.09 1.44
CA LYS A 49 -3.39 -33.07 0.44
C LYS A 49 -3.13 -31.69 1.06
N LYS A 50 -3.74 -31.39 2.21
CA LYS A 50 -3.50 -30.18 3.01
C LYS A 50 -2.05 -30.13 3.49
N LYS A 51 -1.51 -31.23 4.03
CA LYS A 51 -0.12 -31.29 4.49
C LYS A 51 0.88 -31.11 3.34
N GLU A 52 0.63 -31.74 2.21
CA GLU A 52 1.49 -31.64 1.01
C GLU A 52 1.48 -30.19 0.47
N LEU A 53 0.30 -29.59 0.28
CA LEU A 53 0.16 -28.21 -0.20
C LEU A 53 0.73 -27.21 0.79
N PHE A 54 0.57 -27.43 2.09
CA PHE A 54 1.11 -26.55 3.14
C PHE A 54 2.65 -26.59 3.14
N ALA A 55 3.24 -27.78 3.02
CA ALA A 55 4.68 -27.92 2.91
C ALA A 55 5.24 -27.19 1.67
N ASP A 56 4.56 -27.28 0.53
CA ASP A 56 4.93 -26.56 -0.69
C ASP A 56 4.79 -25.02 -0.50
N VAL A 57 3.68 -24.57 0.09
CA VAL A 57 3.43 -23.15 0.34
C VAL A 57 4.47 -22.55 1.29
N ILE A 58 4.71 -23.19 2.44
CA ILE A 58 5.69 -22.70 3.41
C ILE A 58 7.12 -22.79 2.86
N ASN A 59 7.49 -23.91 2.25
CA ASN A 59 8.88 -24.10 1.82
C ASN A 59 9.28 -23.25 0.62
N VAL A 60 8.36 -22.94 -0.28
CA VAL A 60 8.69 -22.20 -1.51
C VAL A 60 8.34 -20.71 -1.34
N TYR A 61 7.15 -20.40 -0.86
CA TYR A 61 6.62 -19.05 -0.98
C TYR A 61 6.93 -18.17 0.22
N SER A 62 6.94 -18.70 1.44
CA SER A 62 7.44 -17.96 2.60
C SER A 62 8.94 -17.64 2.43
N LYS A 63 9.72 -18.52 1.79
CA LYS A 63 11.12 -18.23 1.46
C LYS A 63 11.27 -17.14 0.40
N ILE A 64 10.38 -17.09 -0.60
CA ILE A 64 10.35 -15.99 -1.58
C ILE A 64 10.05 -14.67 -0.87
N ALA A 65 9.02 -14.65 -0.03
CA ALA A 65 8.64 -13.47 0.74
C ALA A 65 9.77 -13.02 1.66
N PHE A 66 10.32 -13.93 2.44
CA PHE A 66 11.41 -13.64 3.36
C PHE A 66 12.66 -13.15 2.61
N TYR A 67 12.97 -13.73 1.47
CA TYR A 67 14.07 -13.32 0.63
C TYR A 67 13.87 -11.91 0.06
N LEU A 68 12.69 -11.60 -0.48
CA LEU A 68 12.36 -10.27 -0.98
C LEU A 68 12.41 -9.22 0.14
N LEU A 69 11.88 -9.54 1.32
CA LEU A 69 11.94 -8.68 2.50
C LEU A 69 13.38 -8.44 2.99
N THR A 70 14.24 -9.45 2.94
CA THR A 70 15.66 -9.29 3.31
C THR A 70 16.46 -8.50 2.28
N ARG A 71 15.99 -8.47 1.02
CA ARG A 71 16.68 -7.84 -0.09
C ARG A 71 16.40 -6.35 -0.27
N LEU A 72 15.46 -5.79 0.46
CA LEU A 72 15.14 -4.36 0.46
C LEU A 72 16.34 -3.43 0.75
N ASN A 73 17.55 -3.98 0.90
CA ASN A 73 18.80 -3.23 1.08
C ASN A 73 19.73 -3.25 -0.12
N CYS A 74 19.38 -3.90 -1.24
CA CYS A 74 20.24 -3.95 -2.42
C CYS A 74 19.86 -2.87 -3.42
N TYR A 75 20.88 -2.20 -3.98
CA TYR A 75 20.75 -0.99 -4.82
C TYR A 75 20.28 -1.24 -6.27
N GLU A 76 20.07 -2.48 -6.69
CA GLU A 76 19.60 -2.81 -8.03
C GLU A 76 18.14 -3.26 -7.97
N TYR A 77 17.24 -2.35 -8.29
CA TYR A 77 15.79 -2.56 -8.30
C TYR A 77 15.27 -2.79 -9.72
N ASP A 78 14.63 -3.94 -9.94
CA ASP A 78 13.65 -4.10 -11.01
C ASP A 78 12.26 -4.02 -10.38
N TYR A 79 11.67 -2.83 -10.43
CA TYR A 79 10.45 -2.47 -9.71
C TYR A 79 9.27 -3.41 -10.01
N GLU A 80 9.05 -3.74 -11.28
CA GLU A 80 7.90 -4.56 -11.69
C GLU A 80 8.01 -6.00 -11.17
N ILE A 81 9.21 -6.56 -11.22
CA ILE A 81 9.47 -7.92 -10.73
C ILE A 81 9.34 -7.98 -9.22
N GLU A 82 9.84 -6.97 -8.52
CA GLU A 82 9.74 -6.93 -7.05
C GLU A 82 8.29 -6.72 -6.61
N ARG A 83 7.53 -5.87 -7.29
CA ARG A 83 6.12 -5.66 -7.04
C ARG A 83 5.33 -6.96 -7.18
N ALA A 84 5.49 -7.68 -8.29
CA ALA A 84 4.84 -8.97 -8.51
C ALA A 84 5.24 -10.00 -7.44
N GLY A 85 6.51 -10.01 -7.03
CA GLY A 85 7.01 -10.85 -5.95
C GLY A 85 6.40 -10.53 -4.60
N PHE A 86 6.25 -9.24 -4.26
CA PHE A 86 5.58 -8.82 -3.03
C PHE A 86 4.08 -9.13 -3.04
N GLU A 87 3.40 -8.95 -4.15
CA GLU A 87 1.98 -9.27 -4.28
C GLU A 87 1.72 -10.77 -4.08
N LEU A 88 2.55 -11.62 -4.72
CA LEU A 88 2.49 -13.08 -4.54
C LEU A 88 2.79 -13.46 -3.08
N SER A 89 3.79 -12.84 -2.46
CA SER A 89 4.16 -13.07 -1.06
C SER A 89 3.04 -12.67 -0.10
N ALA A 90 2.40 -11.53 -0.34
CA ALA A 90 1.27 -11.05 0.43
C ALA A 90 0.12 -12.04 0.40
N PHE A 91 -0.23 -12.53 -0.79
CA PHE A 91 -1.27 -13.54 -0.96
C PHE A 91 -0.93 -14.87 -0.26
N CYS A 92 0.35 -15.27 -0.29
CA CYS A 92 0.82 -16.44 0.43
C CYS A 92 0.61 -16.31 1.94
N PHE A 93 1.04 -15.19 2.56
CA PHE A 93 0.85 -14.93 3.97
C PHE A 93 -0.63 -14.79 4.36
N GLU A 94 -1.45 -14.17 3.51
CA GLU A 94 -2.90 -14.11 3.71
C GLU A 94 -3.51 -15.52 3.82
N ILE A 95 -3.11 -16.44 2.95
CA ILE A 95 -3.61 -17.83 3.01
C ILE A 95 -3.07 -18.56 4.24
N ILE A 96 -1.81 -18.37 4.58
CA ILE A 96 -1.21 -18.96 5.78
C ILE A 96 -1.95 -18.50 7.03
N SER A 97 -2.31 -17.22 7.13
CA SER A 97 -3.04 -16.66 8.28
C SER A 97 -4.44 -17.26 8.48
N LYS A 98 -4.99 -17.94 7.47
CA LYS A 98 -6.30 -18.64 7.54
C LYS A 98 -6.16 -20.12 7.94
N ASN A 99 -4.96 -20.57 8.25
CA ASN A 99 -4.70 -21.95 8.67
C ASN A 99 -4.89 -22.11 10.19
N GLY A 100 -6.00 -22.70 10.62
CA GLY A 100 -6.31 -22.93 12.04
C GLY A 100 -5.43 -23.97 12.76
N ASP A 101 -4.47 -24.58 12.08
CA ASP A 101 -3.48 -25.49 12.70
C ASP A 101 -2.23 -24.74 13.22
N LEU A 102 -2.13 -23.43 12.94
CA LEU A 102 -1.05 -22.57 13.43
C LEU A 102 -1.39 -21.96 14.79
N THR A 103 -0.36 -21.52 15.51
CA THR A 103 -0.56 -20.74 16.73
C THR A 103 -1.16 -19.37 16.44
N ASP A 104 -1.85 -18.79 17.39
CA ASP A 104 -2.43 -17.44 17.25
C ASP A 104 -1.32 -16.41 16.92
N GLU A 105 -0.11 -16.55 17.49
CA GLU A 105 1.04 -15.70 17.21
C GLU A 105 1.50 -15.81 15.75
N ASP A 106 1.62 -17.04 15.21
CA ASP A 106 2.00 -17.26 13.80
C ASP A 106 0.94 -16.70 12.83
N ILE A 107 -0.33 -16.80 13.20
CA ILE A 107 -1.46 -16.24 12.44
C ILE A 107 -1.35 -14.72 12.39
N GLU A 108 -1.16 -14.06 13.54
CA GLU A 108 -1.06 -12.61 13.64
C GLU A 108 0.20 -12.08 12.91
N GLU A 109 1.34 -12.76 13.05
CA GLU A 109 2.55 -12.44 12.29
C GLU A 109 2.33 -12.57 10.79
N SER A 110 1.64 -13.61 10.34
CA SER A 110 1.32 -13.80 8.91
C SER A 110 0.42 -12.71 8.38
N LYS A 111 -0.58 -12.22 9.15
CA LYS A 111 -1.40 -11.06 8.78
C LYS A 111 -0.56 -9.80 8.64
N LEU A 112 0.34 -9.54 9.61
CA LEU A 112 1.25 -8.39 9.55
C LEU A 112 2.15 -8.45 8.30
N LEU A 113 2.79 -9.58 8.04
CA LEU A 113 3.66 -9.77 6.88
C LEU A 113 2.89 -9.63 5.57
N SER A 114 1.64 -10.11 5.51
CA SER A 114 0.75 -9.89 4.38
C SER A 114 0.46 -8.42 4.15
N ALA A 115 0.08 -7.67 5.21
CA ALA A 115 -0.19 -6.23 5.12
C ALA A 115 1.04 -5.43 4.65
N ILE A 116 2.23 -5.79 5.14
CA ILE A 116 3.51 -5.18 4.71
C ILE A 116 3.75 -5.46 3.22
N CYS A 117 3.67 -6.72 2.81
CA CYS A 117 3.92 -7.11 1.42
C CYS A 117 2.92 -6.47 0.45
N TYR A 118 1.62 -6.37 0.80
CA TYR A 118 0.64 -5.64 0.00
C TYR A 118 0.99 -4.14 -0.10
N THR A 119 1.47 -3.51 0.98
CA THR A 119 1.92 -2.12 0.91
C THR A 119 3.12 -1.96 -0.03
N LEU A 120 4.11 -2.86 0.05
CA LEU A 120 5.29 -2.86 -0.83
C LEU A 120 4.93 -3.13 -2.29
N ALA A 121 3.84 -3.87 -2.55
CA ALA A 121 3.27 -4.11 -3.87
C ALA A 121 2.36 -2.96 -4.38
N ASN A 122 2.24 -1.85 -3.66
CA ASN A 122 1.29 -0.76 -3.93
C ASN A 122 -0.19 -1.17 -3.93
N ASN A 123 -0.53 -2.22 -3.17
CA ASN A 123 -1.91 -2.69 -3.00
C ASN A 123 -2.45 -2.27 -1.61
N SER A 124 -2.66 -0.97 -1.44
CA SER A 124 -3.08 -0.38 -0.15
C SER A 124 -4.41 -0.92 0.35
N ALA A 125 -5.34 -1.26 -0.56
CA ALA A 125 -6.66 -1.78 -0.17
C ALA A 125 -6.55 -3.12 0.57
N ASN A 126 -5.81 -4.08 -0.01
CA ASN A 126 -5.60 -5.38 0.63
C ASN A 126 -4.75 -5.26 1.90
N SER A 127 -3.76 -4.35 1.92
CA SER A 127 -2.98 -4.05 3.13
C SER A 127 -3.88 -3.63 4.30
N ILE A 128 -4.83 -2.73 4.06
CA ILE A 128 -5.79 -2.26 5.06
C ILE A 128 -6.67 -3.41 5.57
N VAL A 129 -7.17 -4.26 4.66
CA VAL A 129 -8.01 -5.41 5.03
C VAL A 129 -7.25 -6.36 5.95
N MET A 130 -6.02 -6.73 5.58
CA MET A 130 -5.19 -7.63 6.39
C MET A 130 -4.85 -7.04 7.76
N ALA A 131 -4.54 -5.75 7.82
CA ALA A 131 -4.30 -5.06 9.08
C ALA A 131 -5.56 -5.03 9.97
N HIS A 132 -6.72 -4.83 9.37
CA HIS A 132 -8.00 -4.82 10.11
C HIS A 132 -8.31 -6.16 10.78
N GLU A 133 -7.91 -7.27 10.19
CA GLU A 133 -8.08 -8.62 10.73
C GLU A 133 -7.15 -8.96 11.90
N MET A 134 -6.14 -8.13 12.20
CA MET A 134 -5.22 -8.33 13.33
C MET A 134 -5.91 -8.03 14.65
N CYS A 135 -5.69 -8.89 15.66
CA CYS A 135 -6.32 -8.80 16.97
C CYS A 135 -5.34 -8.68 18.14
N ASP A 136 -4.06 -9.11 17.97
CA ASP A 136 -3.07 -9.12 19.03
C ASP A 136 -2.56 -7.70 19.35
N GLU A 137 -2.64 -7.31 20.61
CA GLU A 137 -2.17 -6.01 21.13
C GLU A 137 -0.67 -5.80 20.92
N LYS A 138 0.12 -6.87 20.85
CA LYS A 138 1.55 -6.83 20.53
C LYS A 138 1.84 -6.10 19.20
N TYR A 139 0.92 -6.20 18.25
CA TYR A 139 1.04 -5.62 16.92
C TYR A 139 0.18 -4.36 16.73
N GLU A 140 -0.41 -3.79 17.80
CA GLU A 140 -1.36 -2.66 17.67
C GLU A 140 -0.79 -1.47 16.89
N ILE A 141 0.46 -1.10 17.14
CA ILE A 141 1.10 0.03 16.46
C ILE A 141 1.22 -0.20 14.94
N TYR A 142 1.57 -1.43 14.54
CA TYR A 142 1.67 -1.84 13.15
C TYR A 142 0.28 -1.93 12.51
N LYS A 143 -0.69 -2.53 13.21
CA LYS A 143 -2.08 -2.58 12.81
C LYS A 143 -2.60 -1.20 12.45
N LEU A 144 -2.51 -0.25 13.37
CA LEU A 144 -2.99 1.12 13.16
C LEU A 144 -2.28 1.81 11.99
N PHE A 145 -0.99 1.53 11.80
CA PHE A 145 -0.21 2.09 10.70
C PHE A 145 -0.70 1.55 9.35
N PHE A 146 -0.86 0.24 9.21
CA PHE A 146 -1.31 -0.39 7.97
C PHE A 146 -2.82 -0.23 7.71
N GLU A 147 -3.64 0.00 8.74
CA GLU A 147 -5.04 0.46 8.62
C GLU A 147 -5.15 1.93 8.16
N ARG A 148 -4.04 2.67 8.05
CA ARG A 148 -4.03 4.12 7.77
C ARG A 148 -4.74 4.93 8.86
N ASN A 149 -4.80 4.45 10.09
CA ASN A 149 -5.36 5.17 11.23
C ASN A 149 -4.36 6.17 11.85
N PHE A 150 -3.68 6.95 11.00
CA PHE A 150 -2.57 7.84 11.38
C PHE A 150 -2.95 8.85 12.46
N LYS A 151 -4.17 9.39 12.44
CA LYS A 151 -4.61 10.29 13.50
C LYS A 151 -4.66 9.61 14.87
N LYS A 152 -5.12 8.36 14.92
CA LYS A 152 -5.11 7.58 16.16
C LYS A 152 -3.69 7.35 16.66
N ILE A 153 -2.72 7.16 15.77
CA ILE A 153 -1.29 7.06 16.11
C ILE A 153 -0.75 8.40 16.65
N ILE A 154 -0.99 9.49 15.93
CA ILE A 154 -0.47 10.83 16.25
C ILE A 154 -0.95 11.30 17.63
N TYR A 155 -2.23 11.11 17.91
CA TYR A 155 -2.86 11.60 19.16
C TYR A 155 -2.92 10.57 20.28
N ASN A 156 -2.29 9.41 20.11
CA ASN A 156 -2.19 8.42 21.18
C ASN A 156 -1.19 8.87 22.23
N ASN A 157 -1.67 9.10 23.45
CA ASN A 157 -0.86 9.52 24.60
C ASN A 157 -0.62 8.36 25.58
N THR A 158 -1.12 7.16 25.32
CA THR A 158 -1.04 6.02 26.24
C THR A 158 0.18 5.13 25.98
N TRP A 159 0.77 5.20 24.78
CA TRP A 159 1.95 4.40 24.45
C TRP A 159 3.17 4.90 25.22
N GLN A 160 3.98 3.96 25.71
CA GLN A 160 5.29 4.28 26.24
C GLN A 160 6.09 5.07 25.21
N ILE A 161 6.79 6.09 25.68
CA ILE A 161 7.65 6.91 24.83
C ILE A 161 8.96 6.13 24.65
N ASP A 162 9.02 5.32 23.61
CA ASP A 162 10.23 4.68 23.13
C ASP A 162 10.63 5.21 21.73
N ASP A 163 11.78 4.79 21.25
CA ASP A 163 12.30 5.23 19.96
C ASP A 163 11.41 4.80 18.79
N ILE A 164 10.83 3.61 18.85
CA ILE A 164 9.97 3.06 17.77
C ILE A 164 8.64 3.78 17.72
N SER A 165 7.96 3.90 18.86
CA SER A 165 6.67 4.60 18.92
C SER A 165 6.81 6.07 18.52
N THR A 166 7.92 6.72 18.87
CA THR A 166 8.24 8.08 18.44
C THR A 166 8.45 8.15 16.92
N ALA A 167 9.20 7.20 16.36
CA ALA A 167 9.43 7.13 14.92
C ALA A 167 8.12 6.91 14.15
N VAL A 168 7.27 5.98 14.62
CA VAL A 168 5.97 5.70 13.98
C VAL A 168 5.02 6.91 14.05
N LYS A 169 5.02 7.66 15.17
CA LYS A 169 4.26 8.92 15.26
C LYS A 169 4.75 9.96 14.25
N LYS A 170 6.07 10.11 14.08
CA LYS A 170 6.66 11.01 13.08
C LYS A 170 6.29 10.58 11.66
N MET A 171 6.40 9.28 11.33
CA MET A 171 5.97 8.74 10.04
C MET A 171 4.49 9.04 9.76
N ALA A 172 3.60 8.73 10.72
CA ALA A 172 2.18 9.00 10.59
C ALA A 172 1.88 10.50 10.43
N TYR A 173 2.57 11.35 11.20
CA TYR A 173 2.43 12.81 11.10
C TYR A 173 2.84 13.32 9.71
N SER A 174 3.95 12.86 9.18
CA SER A 174 4.43 13.29 7.87
C SER A 174 3.48 12.91 6.75
N LEU A 175 2.92 11.69 6.76
CA LEU A 175 1.93 11.25 5.76
C LEU A 175 0.64 12.09 5.77
N VAL A 176 0.29 12.66 6.92
CA VAL A 176 -0.92 13.49 7.05
C VAL A 176 -0.65 14.97 6.76
N TYR A 177 0.53 15.51 7.14
CA TYR A 177 0.75 16.95 7.23
C TYR A 177 1.96 17.48 6.44
N LYS A 178 2.95 16.66 6.08
CA LYS A 178 4.18 17.12 5.41
C LYS A 178 4.18 16.80 3.90
N GLU A 179 4.91 17.59 3.13
CA GLU A 179 5.16 17.39 1.68
C GLU A 179 6.52 16.74 1.42
N ASN A 180 7.46 16.87 2.35
CA ASN A 180 8.77 16.25 2.31
C ASN A 180 8.89 15.19 3.42
N PHE A 181 9.52 14.06 3.11
CA PHE A 181 9.62 12.88 3.95
C PHE A 181 11.07 12.50 4.29
N GLU A 182 12.06 13.24 3.82
CA GLU A 182 13.48 12.92 3.95
C GLU A 182 13.94 12.92 5.42
N GLU A 183 13.47 13.91 6.20
CA GLU A 183 13.78 14.01 7.64
C GLU A 183 13.34 12.76 8.42
N GLU A 184 12.15 12.24 8.14
CA GLU A 184 11.64 11.04 8.79
C GLU A 184 12.39 9.78 8.33
N ILE A 185 12.76 9.72 7.05
CA ILE A 185 13.57 8.61 6.52
C ILE A 185 14.94 8.58 7.17
N GLU A 186 15.62 9.71 7.32
CA GLU A 186 16.90 9.80 8.01
C GLU A 186 16.77 9.45 9.48
N TYR A 187 15.74 9.96 10.17
CA TYR A 187 15.47 9.62 11.57
C TYR A 187 15.27 8.12 11.76
N ASN A 188 14.45 7.49 10.90
CA ASN A 188 14.21 6.05 10.94
C ASN A 188 15.50 5.24 10.72
N ASN A 189 16.36 5.67 9.80
CA ASN A 189 17.66 5.02 9.58
C ASN A 189 18.57 5.11 10.82
N HIS A 190 18.54 6.23 11.55
CA HIS A 190 19.25 6.37 12.83
C HIS A 190 18.72 5.38 13.88
N ILE A 191 17.40 5.25 14.02
CA ILE A 191 16.79 4.27 14.95
C ILE A 191 17.16 2.83 14.54
N LEU A 192 17.12 2.51 13.24
CA LEU A 192 17.54 1.18 12.76
C LEU A 192 19.00 0.85 13.12
N GLN A 193 19.91 1.82 13.03
CA GLN A 193 21.30 1.63 13.45
C GLN A 193 21.41 1.39 14.95
N LYS A 194 20.66 2.14 15.77
CA LYS A 194 20.60 1.97 17.22
C LYS A 194 20.09 0.58 17.61
N LEU A 195 18.97 0.13 17.04
CA LEU A 195 18.40 -1.20 17.28
C LEU A 195 19.37 -2.32 16.87
N ARG A 196 20.05 -2.16 15.73
CA ARG A 196 21.05 -3.11 15.26
C ARG A 196 22.23 -3.25 16.24
N ASN A 197 22.71 -2.14 16.79
CA ASN A 197 23.84 -2.14 17.74
C ASN A 197 23.47 -2.79 19.07
N ASN A 198 22.19 -2.77 19.44
CA ASN A 198 21.69 -3.34 20.68
C ASN A 198 21.17 -4.79 20.52
N ASP A 199 21.25 -5.37 19.32
CA ASP A 199 20.69 -6.69 18.98
C ASP A 199 19.21 -6.83 19.39
N ASP A 200 18.42 -5.79 19.12
CA ASP A 200 17.02 -5.69 19.53
C ASP A 200 16.13 -6.54 18.61
N GLY A 201 15.30 -7.41 19.19
CA GLY A 201 14.38 -8.27 18.46
C GLY A 201 13.31 -7.51 17.65
N GLN A 202 13.06 -6.23 17.96
CA GLN A 202 12.15 -5.38 17.21
C GLN A 202 12.75 -4.84 15.90
N LEU A 203 14.07 -4.98 15.71
CA LEU A 203 14.78 -4.51 14.50
C LEU A 203 14.13 -5.01 13.21
N TYR A 204 13.72 -6.27 13.20
CA TYR A 204 13.13 -6.88 12.01
C TYR A 204 11.83 -6.17 11.57
N TYR A 205 10.85 -6.06 12.44
CA TYR A 205 9.56 -5.45 12.12
C TYR A 205 9.67 -3.96 11.85
N PHE A 206 10.49 -3.25 12.63
CA PHE A 206 10.70 -1.82 12.43
C PHE A 206 11.38 -1.53 11.08
N ARG A 207 12.30 -2.39 10.64
CA ARG A 207 12.91 -2.30 9.31
C ARG A 207 11.89 -2.46 8.20
N LEU A 208 11.00 -3.46 8.31
CA LEU A 208 9.93 -3.68 7.34
C LEU A 208 8.97 -2.48 7.30
N LEU A 209 8.58 -1.97 8.46
CA LEU A 209 7.76 -0.78 8.59
C LEU A 209 8.39 0.44 7.91
N THR A 210 9.70 0.67 8.14
CA THR A 210 10.43 1.77 7.51
C THR A 210 10.41 1.67 5.98
N LYS A 211 10.53 0.47 5.42
CA LYS A 211 10.46 0.24 3.98
C LYS A 211 9.04 0.46 3.43
N ALA A 212 8.02 -0.03 4.14
CA ALA A 212 6.64 0.26 3.80
C ALA A 212 6.35 1.77 3.83
N TYR A 213 6.85 2.47 4.86
CA TYR A 213 6.74 3.92 4.95
C TYR A 213 7.40 4.64 3.75
N GLN A 214 8.61 4.23 3.34
CA GLN A 214 9.26 4.77 2.15
C GLN A 214 8.37 4.62 0.91
N ARG A 215 7.80 3.42 0.71
CA ARG A 215 6.87 3.17 -0.41
C ARG A 215 5.63 4.06 -0.34
N MET A 216 5.03 4.21 0.86
CA MET A 216 3.87 5.08 1.07
C MET A 216 4.22 6.55 0.83
N SER A 217 5.40 7.00 1.27
CA SER A 217 5.87 8.37 1.05
C SER A 217 6.11 8.66 -0.43
N ASP A 218 6.60 7.68 -1.21
CA ASP A 218 6.77 7.82 -2.66
C ASP A 218 5.45 7.97 -3.42
N ASN A 219 4.38 7.39 -2.90
CA ASN A 219 3.03 7.46 -3.46
C ASN A 219 2.14 8.49 -2.75
N SER A 220 2.70 9.26 -1.82
CA SER A 220 1.90 10.21 -1.03
C SER A 220 1.27 11.28 -1.92
N ILE A 221 -0.06 11.47 -1.75
CA ILE A 221 -0.80 12.54 -2.42
C ILE A 221 -0.26 13.93 -2.04
N ARG A 222 0.40 14.06 -0.89
CA ARG A 222 0.98 15.33 -0.44
C ARG A 222 2.15 15.79 -1.30
N ARG A 223 2.83 14.89 -2.01
CA ARG A 223 3.87 15.25 -2.98
C ARG A 223 3.35 16.11 -4.13
N LEU A 224 2.05 16.02 -4.44
CA LEU A 224 1.42 16.88 -5.45
C LEU A 224 1.52 18.36 -5.12
N ILE A 225 1.57 18.73 -3.84
CA ILE A 225 1.68 20.14 -3.41
C ILE A 225 2.99 20.76 -3.89
N ASN A 226 4.07 19.98 -3.95
CA ASN A 226 5.37 20.47 -4.45
C ASN A 226 5.32 20.84 -5.94
N ALA A 227 4.60 20.06 -6.75
CA ALA A 227 4.42 20.34 -8.18
C ALA A 227 3.27 21.35 -8.43
N PHE A 228 2.25 21.33 -7.59
CA PHE A 228 1.00 22.09 -7.73
C PHE A 228 0.60 22.72 -6.39
N PRO A 229 1.20 23.85 -5.95
CA PRO A 229 0.92 24.47 -4.66
C PRO A 229 -0.55 24.85 -4.45
N ASP A 230 -1.28 25.15 -5.54
CA ASP A 230 -2.71 25.48 -5.49
C ASP A 230 -3.58 24.31 -5.02
N LEU A 231 -3.08 23.07 -5.11
CA LEU A 231 -3.77 21.88 -4.59
C LEU A 231 -3.72 21.75 -3.06
N THR A 232 -2.98 22.61 -2.35
CA THR A 232 -2.77 22.50 -0.90
C THR A 232 -4.09 22.33 -0.12
N LYS A 233 -5.10 23.15 -0.41
CA LYS A 233 -6.39 23.05 0.29
C LYS A 233 -7.10 21.74 0.01
N PHE A 234 -7.10 21.30 -1.23
CA PHE A 234 -7.73 20.06 -1.65
C PHE A 234 -7.05 18.84 -1.01
N VAL A 235 -5.72 18.75 -1.10
CA VAL A 235 -4.93 17.69 -0.49
C VAL A 235 -5.10 17.66 1.03
N ASN A 236 -5.18 18.81 1.69
CA ASN A 236 -5.45 18.88 3.13
C ASN A 236 -6.84 18.31 3.49
N VAL A 237 -7.86 18.53 2.67
CA VAL A 237 -9.17 17.91 2.89
C VAL A 237 -9.08 16.39 2.74
N LEU A 238 -8.44 15.92 1.68
CA LEU A 238 -8.28 14.49 1.42
C LEU A 238 -7.52 13.77 2.56
N THR A 239 -6.38 14.31 2.98
CA THR A 239 -5.55 13.65 4.01
C THR A 239 -6.14 13.81 5.41
N GLN A 240 -6.71 14.97 5.75
CA GLN A 240 -7.17 15.24 7.11
C GLN A 240 -8.61 14.80 7.39
N LYS A 241 -9.48 14.77 6.38
CA LYS A 241 -10.89 14.42 6.57
C LYS A 241 -11.24 13.05 6.00
N GLU A 242 -10.71 12.71 4.82
CA GLU A 242 -11.13 11.54 4.07
C GLU A 242 -10.18 10.36 4.16
N LYS A 243 -9.03 10.57 4.80
CA LYS A 243 -8.00 9.54 5.00
C LYS A 243 -7.42 9.00 3.68
N VAL A 244 -7.38 9.82 2.63
CA VAL A 244 -6.71 9.51 1.37
C VAL A 244 -5.26 10.01 1.48
N TYR A 245 -4.32 9.11 1.67
CA TYR A 245 -2.92 9.47 1.90
C TYR A 245 -2.01 9.14 0.72
N GLU A 246 -2.40 8.17 -0.08
CA GLU A 246 -1.60 7.61 -1.17
C GLU A 246 -2.38 7.64 -2.48
N LEU A 247 -1.69 7.94 -3.57
CA LEU A 247 -2.20 7.72 -4.93
C LEU A 247 -1.92 6.27 -5.33
N TRP A 248 -2.89 5.65 -5.99
CA TRP A 248 -2.64 4.39 -6.65
C TRP A 248 -1.73 4.61 -7.85
N GLU A 249 -0.98 3.59 -8.24
CA GLU A 249 0.01 3.69 -9.31
C GLU A 249 -0.58 4.27 -10.61
N ALA A 250 -1.76 3.81 -11.01
CA ALA A 250 -2.42 4.35 -12.18
C ALA A 250 -2.78 5.85 -12.05
N GLN A 251 -3.13 6.30 -10.84
CA GLN A 251 -3.38 7.72 -10.56
C GLN A 251 -2.07 8.52 -10.56
N LYS A 252 -1.02 7.99 -9.94
CA LYS A 252 0.31 8.61 -9.93
C LYS A 252 0.85 8.80 -11.34
N ASN A 253 0.79 7.76 -12.18
CA ASN A 253 1.22 7.84 -13.58
C ASN A 253 0.50 8.93 -14.37
N VAL A 254 -0.76 9.22 -14.06
CA VAL A 254 -1.49 10.34 -14.69
C VAL A 254 -1.06 11.67 -14.10
N THR A 255 -0.93 11.77 -12.77
CA THR A 255 -0.54 13.02 -12.12
C THR A 255 0.88 13.45 -12.47
N ASP A 256 1.81 12.51 -12.63
CA ASP A 256 3.19 12.78 -13.06
C ASP A 256 3.26 13.37 -14.48
N ARG A 257 2.25 13.10 -15.33
CA ARG A 257 2.14 13.62 -16.69
C ARG A 257 1.15 14.77 -16.83
N LEU A 258 0.57 15.23 -15.73
CA LEU A 258 -0.53 16.18 -15.76
C LEU A 258 -0.12 17.51 -16.38
N ASN A 259 1.07 18.04 -16.05
CA ASN A 259 1.60 19.27 -16.64
C ASN A 259 1.68 19.18 -18.16
N ASP A 260 2.29 18.10 -18.70
CA ASP A 260 2.46 17.92 -20.13
C ASP A 260 1.11 17.81 -20.86
N ALA A 261 0.14 17.13 -20.22
CA ALA A 261 -1.20 16.95 -20.78
C ALA A 261 -2.03 18.24 -20.77
N LEU A 262 -1.81 19.11 -19.78
CA LEU A 262 -2.57 20.37 -19.62
C LEU A 262 -2.02 21.49 -20.51
N ASP A 263 -0.70 21.54 -20.74
CA ASP A 263 -0.04 22.63 -21.50
C ASP A 263 -0.19 22.48 -23.01
N SER A 264 -0.33 21.27 -23.54
CA SER A 264 -0.16 21.00 -24.97
C SER A 264 -1.44 20.58 -25.73
N ALA A 265 -2.53 20.23 -25.06
CA ALA A 265 -3.65 19.57 -25.72
C ALA A 265 -4.97 20.31 -25.57
N LYS A 266 -5.65 20.50 -26.71
CA LYS A 266 -7.06 20.91 -26.75
C LYS A 266 -7.99 19.81 -26.22
N ILE A 267 -7.59 18.55 -26.30
CA ILE A 267 -8.33 17.37 -25.88
C ILE A 267 -7.33 16.36 -25.30
N SER A 268 -7.55 15.93 -24.07
CA SER A 268 -6.78 14.88 -23.41
C SER A 268 -7.67 13.70 -23.07
N TYR A 269 -7.17 12.48 -23.30
CA TYR A 269 -7.85 11.23 -22.97
C TYR A 269 -7.11 10.51 -21.84
N ILE A 270 -7.84 10.18 -20.76
CA ILE A 270 -7.31 9.40 -19.64
C ILE A 270 -8.08 8.09 -19.58
N SER A 271 -7.39 6.98 -19.87
CA SER A 271 -7.95 5.64 -19.76
C SER A 271 -7.42 4.96 -18.51
N LEU A 272 -8.32 4.60 -17.61
CA LEU A 272 -8.00 3.88 -16.38
C LEU A 272 -8.92 2.66 -16.23
N PRO A 273 -8.44 1.57 -15.60
CA PRO A 273 -9.30 0.43 -15.26
C PRO A 273 -10.50 0.85 -14.41
N THR A 274 -11.55 0.03 -14.43
CA THR A 274 -12.65 0.15 -13.46
C THR A 274 -12.08 0.02 -12.05
N SER A 275 -12.61 0.76 -11.10
CA SER A 275 -12.13 0.83 -9.71
C SER A 275 -10.74 1.46 -9.48
N ALA A 276 -10.08 2.02 -10.49
CA ALA A 276 -8.80 2.71 -10.33
C ALA A 276 -8.91 4.13 -9.73
N GLY A 277 -10.03 4.47 -9.08
CA GLY A 277 -10.23 5.77 -8.44
C GLY A 277 -10.30 6.96 -9.41
N LYS A 278 -10.98 6.76 -10.56
CA LYS A 278 -11.19 7.80 -11.60
C LYS A 278 -11.78 9.08 -11.04
N THR A 279 -12.73 8.96 -10.11
CA THR A 279 -13.41 10.08 -9.46
C THR A 279 -12.40 10.99 -8.75
N LEU A 280 -11.53 10.44 -7.91
CA LEU A 280 -10.51 11.23 -7.23
C LEU A 280 -9.61 11.99 -8.22
N LEU A 281 -9.23 11.34 -9.32
CA LEU A 281 -8.41 11.97 -10.34
C LEU A 281 -9.16 13.08 -11.09
N ALA A 282 -10.44 12.85 -11.43
CA ALA A 282 -11.27 13.87 -12.05
C ALA A 282 -11.48 15.08 -11.13
N GLU A 283 -11.74 14.86 -9.83
CA GLU A 283 -11.83 15.90 -8.82
C GLU A 283 -10.54 16.71 -8.71
N LEU A 284 -9.39 16.04 -8.70
CA LEU A 284 -8.08 16.68 -8.63
C LEU A 284 -7.84 17.58 -9.84
N ILE A 285 -8.11 17.07 -11.04
CA ILE A 285 -7.98 17.82 -12.30
C ILE A 285 -8.94 19.01 -12.30
N LEU A 286 -10.19 18.79 -11.93
CA LEU A 286 -11.20 19.84 -11.87
C LEU A 286 -10.78 20.94 -10.89
N TYR A 287 -10.32 20.58 -9.69
CA TYR A 287 -9.85 21.53 -8.69
C TYR A 287 -8.67 22.35 -9.20
N PHE A 288 -7.70 21.68 -9.85
CA PHE A 288 -6.57 22.36 -10.45
C PHE A 288 -7.01 23.40 -11.49
N TYR A 289 -7.92 23.03 -12.40
CA TYR A 289 -8.41 23.96 -13.41
C TYR A 289 -9.20 25.14 -12.82
N VAL A 290 -10.04 24.90 -11.82
CA VAL A 290 -10.83 25.95 -11.16
C VAL A 290 -9.93 26.95 -10.43
N THR A 291 -8.78 26.52 -9.93
CA THR A 291 -7.84 27.42 -9.26
C THR A 291 -6.96 28.22 -10.21
N GLN A 292 -6.70 27.71 -11.41
CA GLN A 292 -5.80 28.31 -12.41
C GLN A 292 -6.53 29.19 -13.43
N ASN A 293 -7.81 28.94 -13.68
CA ASN A 293 -8.54 29.59 -14.78
C ASN A 293 -9.81 30.29 -14.29
N SER A 294 -10.02 31.50 -14.81
CA SER A 294 -11.31 32.20 -14.68
C SER A 294 -12.27 31.67 -15.76
N GLY A 295 -13.41 31.12 -15.37
CA GLY A 295 -14.41 30.62 -16.32
C GLY A 295 -15.29 29.52 -15.69
N VAL A 296 -16.22 29.03 -16.51
CA VAL A 296 -17.11 27.93 -16.11
C VAL A 296 -16.44 26.62 -16.45
N GLN A 297 -16.27 25.76 -15.44
CA GLN A 297 -15.80 24.39 -15.62
C GLN A 297 -17.02 23.46 -15.65
N LEU A 298 -17.10 22.59 -16.65
CA LEU A 298 -18.21 21.67 -16.84
C LEU A 298 -17.74 20.22 -16.60
N TYR A 299 -18.32 19.57 -15.61
CA TYR A 299 -18.12 18.16 -15.31
C TYR A 299 -19.36 17.36 -15.71
N ILE A 300 -19.23 16.49 -16.72
CA ILE A 300 -20.32 15.73 -17.28
C ILE A 300 -20.23 14.28 -16.81
N VAL A 301 -21.28 13.79 -16.16
CA VAL A 301 -21.39 12.40 -15.70
C VAL A 301 -22.51 11.66 -16.43
N PRO A 302 -22.35 10.34 -16.68
CA PRO A 302 -23.29 9.59 -17.52
C PRO A 302 -24.60 9.19 -16.81
N SER A 303 -24.73 9.42 -15.51
CA SER A 303 -25.95 9.02 -14.78
C SER A 303 -26.24 9.92 -13.57
N LEU A 304 -27.51 10.06 -13.21
CA LEU A 304 -28.00 10.78 -12.02
C LEU A 304 -27.44 10.21 -10.70
N ALA A 305 -27.17 8.91 -10.63
CA ALA A 305 -26.58 8.31 -9.43
C ALA A 305 -25.16 8.80 -9.18
N LEU A 306 -24.39 9.05 -10.26
CA LEU A 306 -23.05 9.66 -10.16
C LEU A 306 -23.16 11.17 -9.89
N GLU A 307 -24.15 11.85 -10.42
CA GLU A 307 -24.41 13.29 -10.20
C GLU A 307 -24.60 13.59 -8.71
N ASN A 308 -25.43 12.83 -8.01
CA ASN A 308 -25.66 13.01 -6.56
C ASN A 308 -24.39 12.83 -5.73
N GLY A 309 -23.51 11.94 -6.12
CA GLY A 309 -22.19 11.75 -5.51
C GLY A 309 -21.26 12.94 -5.76
N GLU A 310 -21.23 13.44 -6.99
CA GLU A 310 -20.36 14.52 -7.44
C GLU A 310 -20.82 15.90 -6.99
N GLU A 311 -22.13 16.13 -6.78
CA GLU A 311 -22.64 17.37 -6.17
C GLU A 311 -22.07 17.57 -4.78
N TYR A 312 -21.91 16.48 -4.01
CA TYR A 312 -21.26 16.52 -2.70
C TYR A 312 -19.78 16.91 -2.83
N THR A 313 -19.13 16.42 -3.85
CA THR A 313 -17.72 16.73 -4.17
C THR A 313 -17.54 18.16 -4.62
N CYS A 314 -18.38 18.68 -5.52
CA CYS A 314 -18.33 20.06 -5.97
C CYS A 314 -18.55 21.06 -4.82
N LYS A 315 -19.49 20.80 -3.92
CA LYS A 315 -19.70 21.60 -2.69
C LYS A 315 -18.50 21.57 -1.75
N ARG A 316 -17.72 20.50 -1.78
CA ARG A 316 -16.51 20.31 -1.01
C ARG A 316 -15.31 21.07 -1.58
N ILE A 317 -15.22 21.15 -2.90
CA ILE A 317 -14.13 21.81 -3.63
C ILE A 317 -14.30 23.32 -3.64
N SER A 318 -15.53 23.82 -3.83
CA SER A 318 -15.80 25.26 -3.86
C SER A 318 -16.83 25.67 -2.80
N LYS A 319 -16.45 26.61 -1.93
CA LYS A 319 -17.44 27.35 -1.12
C LYS A 319 -18.28 28.35 -1.96
N SER A 320 -17.96 28.50 -3.24
CA SER A 320 -18.64 29.38 -4.19
C SER A 320 -19.43 28.53 -5.19
N SER A 321 -20.74 28.59 -5.08
CA SER A 321 -21.79 28.19 -6.04
C SER A 321 -21.39 27.20 -7.17
N CYS A 322 -21.29 25.91 -6.86
CA CYS A 322 -21.53 24.89 -7.90
C CYS A 322 -23.04 24.84 -8.15
N THR A 323 -23.48 25.13 -9.36
CA THR A 323 -24.86 24.92 -9.81
C THR A 323 -24.86 23.64 -10.64
N CYS A 324 -25.51 22.58 -10.16
CA CYS A 324 -25.83 21.44 -11.00
C CYS A 324 -26.89 21.88 -12.04
N VAL A 325 -26.59 21.68 -13.31
CA VAL A 325 -27.55 21.91 -14.40
C VAL A 325 -28.09 20.55 -14.80
N GLU A 326 -29.30 20.21 -14.34
CA GLU A 326 -30.05 19.07 -14.87
C GLU A 326 -30.37 19.32 -16.35
N GLN A 327 -29.88 18.49 -17.24
CA GLN A 327 -30.49 18.33 -18.56
C GLN A 327 -31.74 17.45 -18.40
N ARG A 328 -32.92 18.07 -18.49
CA ARG A 328 -34.18 17.38 -18.64
C ARG A 328 -34.36 16.90 -20.09
#